data_0ff4c00b306f1df97c187300e4f5e2a7
#
_entry.id   0ff4c00b306f1df97c187300e4f5e2a7
#
_cell.length_a   1.000
_cell.length_b   1.000
_cell.length_c   1.000
_cell.angle_alpha   90.00
_cell.angle_beta   90.00
_cell.angle_gamma   90.00
#
_symmetry.space_group_name_H-M   'P 1'
#
loop_
_entity.id
_entity.type
_entity.pdbx_description
1 polymer ?
#
loop_
_entity_poly.entity_id
_entity_poly.type
_entity_poly.pdbx_seq_one_letter_code
_entity_poly.pdbx_strand_id
1 'polypeptide(L)'
;WGMKRHLANIFNPKSGNTVMFAFDHGYFMGSTAGLERLDLLLPKLAPYVDCFMGTRGAIRTCLKPEYTNAIALRVTSGSSMVQADLSHEVVAVDIEDSIRMNADCMASQVFIGADGQLSSIDNLSKVINAGMRYSVPTLGVCAVGKDMERTDRFFKLATRIIAEMGCQMVKTYNCENFEEVVAACPVPIVVAGGKKLAEKDALTLAYDVISKGARGV
;
A
#
# COMPACT_ATOMS: atom_id res chain seq x y z
N TRP A 1 -15.75 13.57 -9.00
CA TRP A 1 -14.92 14.55 -8.28
C TRP A 1 -14.29 13.92 -7.03
N GLY A 2 -15.02 13.19 -6.20
CA GLY A 2 -14.54 12.59 -4.95
C GLY A 2 -13.28 11.71 -5.13
N MET A 3 -13.29 10.77 -6.06
CA MET A 3 -12.13 9.94 -6.41
C MET A 3 -10.87 10.77 -6.70
N LYS A 4 -11.01 11.83 -7.52
CA LYS A 4 -9.90 12.73 -7.87
C LYS A 4 -9.40 13.53 -6.66
N ARG A 5 -10.30 13.92 -5.75
CA ARG A 5 -9.96 14.67 -4.54
C ARG A 5 -9.13 13.81 -3.59
N HIS A 6 -9.52 12.56 -3.35
CA HIS A 6 -8.76 11.62 -2.55
C HIS A 6 -7.36 11.35 -3.13
N LEU A 7 -7.27 11.12 -4.44
CA LEU A 7 -5.96 10.96 -5.10
C LEU A 7 -5.08 12.20 -4.97
N ALA A 8 -5.66 13.41 -5.05
CA ALA A 8 -4.93 14.67 -4.87
C ALA A 8 -4.48 14.91 -3.41
N ASN A 9 -5.08 14.26 -2.42
CA ASN A 9 -4.59 14.25 -1.05
C ASN A 9 -3.37 13.31 -0.89
N ILE A 10 -3.37 12.18 -1.60
CA ILE A 10 -2.30 11.17 -1.54
C ILE A 10 -1.06 11.66 -2.30
N PHE A 11 -1.24 12.15 -3.53
CA PHE A 11 -0.14 12.62 -4.36
C PHE A 11 0.03 14.14 -4.23
N ASN A 12 1.23 14.56 -3.84
CA ASN A 12 1.54 15.97 -3.68
C ASN A 12 1.31 16.73 -5.00
N PRO A 13 0.49 17.78 -5.04
CA PRO A 13 0.11 18.45 -6.29
C PRO A 13 1.26 19.16 -7.00
N LYS A 14 2.36 19.45 -6.30
CA LYS A 14 3.54 20.10 -6.89
C LYS A 14 4.46 19.11 -7.58
N SER A 15 4.69 17.95 -6.97
CA SER A 15 5.60 16.92 -7.51
C SER A 15 4.88 15.83 -8.30
N GLY A 16 3.60 15.61 -8.05
CA GLY A 16 2.83 14.46 -8.54
C GLY A 16 3.24 13.13 -7.89
N ASN A 17 4.06 13.18 -6.84
CA ASN A 17 4.58 12.01 -6.14
C ASN A 17 4.06 11.95 -4.70
N THR A 18 4.28 10.82 -4.00
CA THR A 18 3.90 10.63 -2.60
C THR A 18 5.03 9.99 -1.80
N VAL A 19 5.21 10.45 -0.57
CA VAL A 19 5.95 9.73 0.47
C VAL A 19 4.92 9.03 1.34
N MET A 20 4.81 7.69 1.19
CA MET A 20 3.82 6.88 1.90
C MET A 20 4.49 6.08 3.02
N PHE A 21 4.28 6.49 4.25
CA PHE A 21 4.80 5.77 5.41
C PHE A 21 3.87 4.64 5.84
N ALA A 22 4.31 3.38 5.64
CA ALA A 22 3.55 2.19 5.99
C ALA A 22 3.94 1.66 7.37
N PHE A 23 2.96 1.47 8.26
CA PHE A 23 3.10 0.88 9.60
C PHE A 23 2.04 -0.19 9.87
N ASP A 24 1.51 -0.78 8.81
CA ASP A 24 0.51 -1.85 8.89
C ASP A 24 1.08 -3.23 9.23
N HIS A 25 2.40 -3.39 9.25
CA HIS A 25 3.08 -4.68 9.47
C HIS A 25 2.65 -5.40 10.76
N GLY A 26 2.28 -4.67 11.80
CA GLY A 26 1.88 -5.22 13.10
C GLY A 26 0.69 -6.18 13.03
N TYR A 27 -0.16 -6.09 11.99
CA TYR A 27 -1.33 -6.95 11.90
C TYR A 27 -0.98 -8.43 11.63
N PHE A 28 0.21 -8.72 11.09
CA PHE A 28 0.66 -10.09 10.81
C PHE A 28 2.01 -10.42 11.44
N MET A 29 2.87 -9.43 11.71
CA MET A 29 4.20 -9.63 12.26
C MET A 29 4.27 -9.37 13.78
N GLY A 30 3.25 -8.73 14.36
CA GLY A 30 3.32 -8.25 15.74
C GLY A 30 4.25 -7.04 15.87
N SER A 31 4.99 -6.95 16.97
CA SER A 31 5.95 -5.86 17.19
C SER A 31 7.15 -6.00 16.26
N THR A 32 7.41 -4.96 15.47
CA THR A 32 8.53 -4.91 14.51
C THR A 32 9.52 -3.83 14.92
N ALA A 33 10.81 -4.10 14.69
CA ALA A 33 11.91 -3.21 15.07
C ALA A 33 11.76 -1.81 14.44
N GLY A 34 11.67 -0.80 15.30
CA GLY A 34 11.48 0.60 14.94
C GLY A 34 10.02 1.03 14.84
N LEU A 35 9.05 0.10 14.97
CA LEU A 35 7.61 0.38 14.96
C LEU A 35 6.91 -0.03 16.27
N GLU A 36 7.67 -0.27 17.35
CA GLU A 36 7.12 -0.70 18.64
C GLU A 36 6.25 0.37 19.31
N ARG A 37 6.59 1.63 19.10
CA ARG A 37 5.93 2.79 19.71
C ARG A 37 5.48 3.77 18.63
N LEU A 38 4.44 3.38 17.89
CA LEU A 38 3.85 4.21 16.82
C LEU A 38 3.36 5.57 17.36
N ASP A 39 2.84 5.61 18.56
CA ASP A 39 2.39 6.83 19.24
C ASP A 39 3.51 7.87 19.43
N LEU A 40 4.76 7.44 19.55
CA LEU A 40 5.94 8.30 19.65
C LEU A 40 6.61 8.57 18.29
N LEU A 41 6.45 7.67 17.34
CA LEU A 41 7.09 7.75 16.05
C LEU A 41 6.31 8.62 15.07
N LEU A 42 5.00 8.38 14.93
CA LEU A 42 4.17 9.06 13.94
C LEU A 42 4.18 10.59 14.05
N PRO A 43 4.16 11.19 15.26
CA PRO A 43 4.26 12.64 15.40
C PRO A 43 5.55 13.24 14.83
N LYS A 44 6.65 12.50 14.91
CA LYS A 44 7.95 12.95 14.39
C LYS A 44 8.04 12.86 12.86
N LEU A 45 7.30 11.94 12.26
CA LEU A 45 7.31 11.69 10.82
C LEU A 45 6.24 12.49 10.06
N ALA A 46 5.15 12.89 10.71
CA ALA A 46 4.03 13.57 10.07
C ALA A 46 4.43 14.76 9.18
N PRO A 47 5.41 15.62 9.53
CA PRO A 47 5.83 16.72 8.66
C PRO A 47 6.51 16.29 7.35
N TYR A 48 6.95 15.04 7.24
CA TYR A 48 7.76 14.51 6.12
C TYR A 48 7.03 13.48 5.26
N VAL A 49 5.78 13.19 5.60
CA VAL A 49 4.97 12.14 4.96
C VAL A 49 3.76 12.78 4.30
N ASP A 50 3.47 12.39 3.06
CA ASP A 50 2.24 12.80 2.38
C ASP A 50 1.06 11.90 2.78
N CYS A 51 1.31 10.59 2.91
CA CYS A 51 0.28 9.60 3.18
C CYS A 51 0.72 8.58 4.24
N PHE A 52 -0.10 8.37 5.26
CA PHE A 52 0.08 7.29 6.23
C PHE A 52 -0.68 6.03 5.80
N MET A 53 0.02 4.88 5.74
CA MET A 53 -0.61 3.58 5.49
C MET A 53 -0.59 2.73 6.75
N GLY A 54 -1.76 2.43 7.29
CA GLY A 54 -1.89 1.69 8.55
C GLY A 54 -3.17 0.90 8.68
N THR A 55 -3.23 0.08 9.73
CA THR A 55 -4.44 -0.64 10.11
C THR A 55 -5.41 0.27 10.88
N ARG A 56 -6.69 -0.09 10.86
CA ARG A 56 -7.75 0.62 11.60
C ARG A 56 -7.41 0.88 13.07
N GLY A 57 -6.90 -0.15 13.75
CA GLY A 57 -6.53 -0.04 15.16
C GLY A 57 -5.37 0.91 15.39
N ALA A 58 -4.29 0.77 14.63
CA ALA A 58 -3.10 1.61 14.77
C ALA A 58 -3.38 3.08 14.43
N ILE A 59 -4.16 3.35 13.38
CA ILE A 59 -4.56 4.73 13.02
C ILE A 59 -5.36 5.36 14.16
N ARG A 60 -6.40 4.69 14.66
CA ARG A 60 -7.27 5.23 15.73
C ARG A 60 -6.54 5.51 17.04
N THR A 61 -5.52 4.72 17.35
CA THR A 61 -4.83 4.80 18.65
C THR A 61 -3.55 5.62 18.61
N CYS A 62 -2.89 5.73 17.46
CA CYS A 62 -1.54 6.31 17.39
C CYS A 62 -1.45 7.55 16.49
N LEU A 63 -2.40 7.75 15.57
CA LEU A 63 -2.41 8.93 14.71
C LEU A 63 -3.29 10.02 15.34
N LYS A 64 -2.78 11.23 15.42
CA LYS A 64 -3.53 12.36 15.97
C LYS A 64 -4.53 12.89 14.93
N PRO A 65 -5.77 13.21 15.34
CA PRO A 65 -6.82 13.61 14.40
C PRO A 65 -6.59 14.98 13.74
N GLU A 66 -5.72 15.81 14.31
CA GLU A 66 -5.34 17.10 13.73
C GLU A 66 -4.34 17.01 12.56
N TYR A 67 -3.77 15.84 12.28
CA TYR A 67 -2.87 15.68 11.14
C TYR A 67 -3.64 15.68 9.82
N THR A 68 -3.10 16.44 8.87
CA THR A 68 -3.70 16.64 7.53
C THR A 68 -3.16 15.69 6.47
N ASN A 69 -2.29 14.77 6.86
CA ASN A 69 -1.76 13.74 5.97
C ASN A 69 -2.88 12.84 5.44
N ALA A 70 -2.76 12.40 4.19
CA ALA A 70 -3.67 11.42 3.64
C ALA A 70 -3.59 10.08 4.39
N ILE A 71 -4.68 9.31 4.35
CA ILE A 71 -4.79 8.00 5.00
C ILE A 71 -5.05 6.91 3.96
N ALA A 72 -4.12 5.97 3.84
CA ALA A 72 -4.30 4.69 3.15
C ALA A 72 -4.66 3.63 4.20
N LEU A 73 -5.94 3.29 4.30
CA LEU A 73 -6.42 2.35 5.30
C LEU A 73 -6.26 0.90 4.83
N ARG A 74 -5.46 0.10 5.56
CA ARG A 74 -5.38 -1.33 5.31
C ARG A 74 -6.72 -2.00 5.66
N VAL A 75 -7.38 -2.58 4.65
CA VAL A 75 -8.73 -3.17 4.82
C VAL A 75 -8.75 -4.70 4.77
N THR A 76 -7.67 -5.35 4.28
CA THR A 76 -7.55 -6.81 4.33
C THR A 76 -6.59 -7.26 5.43
N SER A 77 -6.89 -8.39 6.06
CA SER A 77 -6.14 -8.98 7.17
C SER A 77 -6.54 -10.45 7.36
N GLY A 78 -5.84 -11.18 8.23
CA GLY A 78 -6.20 -12.54 8.62
C GLY A 78 -5.03 -13.49 8.75
N SER A 79 -3.91 -13.22 8.08
CA SER A 79 -2.70 -14.02 8.17
C SER A 79 -1.82 -13.61 9.36
N SER A 80 -0.94 -14.50 9.80
CA SER A 80 0.10 -14.18 10.78
C SER A 80 1.38 -14.94 10.50
N MET A 81 2.49 -14.44 10.98
CA MET A 81 3.82 -15.07 10.81
C MET A 81 3.94 -16.48 11.39
N VAL A 82 3.04 -16.90 12.27
CA VAL A 82 3.00 -18.26 12.82
C VAL A 82 2.37 -19.27 11.86
N GLN A 83 1.73 -18.80 10.79
CA GLN A 83 1.18 -19.65 9.74
C GLN A 83 2.23 -19.95 8.67
N ALA A 84 2.13 -21.13 8.06
CA ALA A 84 3.00 -21.52 6.95
C ALA A 84 2.72 -20.67 5.70
N ASP A 85 1.43 -20.43 5.40
CA ASP A 85 0.98 -19.61 4.27
C ASP A 85 0.33 -18.32 4.78
N LEU A 86 0.76 -17.19 4.22
CA LEU A 86 0.28 -15.85 4.54
C LEU A 86 -0.74 -15.31 3.51
N SER A 87 -1.07 -16.09 2.49
CA SER A 87 -1.84 -15.62 1.34
C SER A 87 -3.37 -15.59 1.56
N HIS A 88 -3.86 -16.14 2.66
CA HIS A 88 -5.28 -16.19 2.98
C HIS A 88 -5.70 -15.04 3.89
N GLU A 89 -6.17 -13.96 3.29
CA GLU A 89 -6.73 -12.80 3.97
C GLU A 89 -8.23 -12.69 3.71
N VAL A 90 -8.90 -11.90 4.54
CA VAL A 90 -10.30 -11.50 4.38
C VAL A 90 -10.41 -9.98 4.36
N VAL A 91 -11.51 -9.45 3.85
CA VAL A 91 -11.87 -8.03 4.05
C VAL A 91 -12.28 -7.86 5.50
N ALA A 92 -11.43 -7.23 6.31
CA ALA A 92 -11.60 -7.04 7.76
C ALA A 92 -12.18 -5.66 8.12
N VAL A 93 -12.21 -4.73 7.17
CA VAL A 93 -12.75 -3.36 7.34
C VAL A 93 -13.71 -3.08 6.20
N ASP A 94 -14.93 -2.71 6.52
CA ASP A 94 -15.95 -2.32 5.55
C ASP A 94 -15.75 -0.89 5.03
N ILE A 95 -16.47 -0.55 3.96
CA ILE A 95 -16.40 0.78 3.34
C ILE A 95 -16.96 1.86 4.26
N GLU A 96 -17.99 1.55 5.05
CA GLU A 96 -18.61 2.49 5.99
C GLU A 96 -17.63 2.92 7.08
N ASP A 97 -16.81 1.98 7.56
CA ASP A 97 -15.75 2.32 8.54
C ASP A 97 -14.62 3.12 7.89
N SER A 98 -14.26 2.80 6.65
CA SER A 98 -13.29 3.58 5.87
C SER A 98 -13.73 5.03 5.68
N ILE A 99 -15.02 5.25 5.39
CA ILE A 99 -15.61 6.59 5.26
C ILE A 99 -15.61 7.31 6.61
N ARG A 100 -16.03 6.63 7.71
CA ARG A 100 -16.02 7.22 9.07
C ARG A 100 -14.62 7.62 9.52
N MET A 101 -13.60 6.93 9.05
CA MET A 101 -12.20 7.26 9.32
C MET A 101 -11.63 8.33 8.39
N ASN A 102 -12.42 8.83 7.44
CA ASN A 102 -11.99 9.77 6.42
C ASN A 102 -10.74 9.27 5.65
N ALA A 103 -10.73 7.97 5.33
CA ALA A 103 -9.63 7.36 4.58
C ALA A 103 -9.61 7.86 3.14
N ASP A 104 -8.43 8.23 2.64
CA ASP A 104 -8.25 8.68 1.26
C ASP A 104 -8.13 7.51 0.28
N CYS A 105 -7.74 6.32 0.75
CA CYS A 105 -7.88 5.09 -0.02
C CYS A 105 -7.95 3.85 0.88
N MET A 106 -8.43 2.75 0.29
CA MET A 106 -8.45 1.43 0.90
C MET A 106 -7.32 0.58 0.31
N ALA A 107 -6.45 0.04 1.17
CA ALA A 107 -5.35 -0.83 0.76
C ALA A 107 -5.72 -2.30 0.94
N SER A 108 -5.70 -3.05 -0.16
CA SER A 108 -5.98 -4.49 -0.20
C SER A 108 -4.76 -5.25 -0.71
N GLN A 109 -4.33 -6.27 0.01
CA GLN A 109 -3.20 -7.10 -0.38
C GLN A 109 -3.62 -8.18 -1.37
N VAL A 110 -2.76 -8.44 -2.37
CA VAL A 110 -3.01 -9.41 -3.44
C VAL A 110 -1.80 -10.32 -3.58
N PHE A 111 -2.04 -11.63 -3.63
CA PHE A 111 -1.01 -12.67 -3.63
C PHE A 111 -1.02 -13.42 -4.97
N ILE A 112 -0.49 -12.80 -6.01
CA ILE A 112 -0.42 -13.41 -7.34
C ILE A 112 0.55 -14.60 -7.32
N GLY A 113 0.09 -15.77 -7.78
CA GLY A 113 0.88 -16.99 -7.82
C GLY A 113 0.92 -17.81 -6.54
N ALA A 114 0.31 -17.34 -5.42
CA ALA A 114 0.20 -18.10 -4.18
C ALA A 114 -1.13 -18.88 -4.09
N ASP A 115 -1.26 -19.78 -3.13
CA ASP A 115 -2.50 -20.57 -2.93
C ASP A 115 -3.73 -19.66 -2.68
N GLY A 116 -3.56 -18.57 -1.95
CA GLY A 116 -4.58 -17.58 -1.71
C GLY A 116 -4.83 -16.58 -2.85
N GLN A 117 -4.32 -16.83 -4.07
CA GLN A 117 -4.52 -15.89 -5.18
C GLN A 117 -5.99 -15.58 -5.42
N LEU A 118 -6.84 -16.60 -5.56
CA LEU A 118 -8.25 -16.40 -5.88
C LEU A 118 -8.99 -15.65 -4.78
N SER A 119 -8.75 -15.99 -3.51
CA SER A 119 -9.35 -15.29 -2.37
C SER A 119 -8.88 -13.84 -2.26
N SER A 120 -7.61 -13.56 -2.53
CA SER A 120 -7.08 -12.20 -2.51
C SER A 120 -7.61 -11.33 -3.66
N ILE A 121 -7.83 -11.92 -4.84
CA ILE A 121 -8.47 -11.26 -5.98
C ILE A 121 -9.96 -10.98 -5.68
N ASP A 122 -10.68 -11.92 -5.08
CA ASP A 122 -12.07 -11.73 -4.66
C ASP A 122 -12.20 -10.59 -3.63
N ASN A 123 -11.29 -10.55 -2.64
CA ASN A 123 -11.21 -9.45 -1.69
C ASN A 123 -10.96 -8.10 -2.39
N LEU A 124 -9.99 -8.06 -3.31
CA LEU A 124 -9.69 -6.86 -4.08
C LEU A 124 -10.91 -6.39 -4.87
N SER A 125 -11.61 -7.30 -5.53
CA SER A 125 -12.84 -7.00 -6.28
C SER A 125 -13.92 -6.38 -5.40
N LYS A 126 -14.15 -6.95 -4.21
CA LYS A 126 -15.10 -6.41 -3.22
C LYS A 126 -14.73 -4.99 -2.79
N VAL A 127 -13.45 -4.75 -2.50
CA VAL A 127 -12.93 -3.44 -2.09
C VAL A 127 -13.08 -2.41 -3.22
N ILE A 128 -12.71 -2.77 -4.45
CA ILE A 128 -12.86 -1.89 -5.62
C ILE A 128 -14.32 -1.53 -5.84
N ASN A 129 -15.22 -2.52 -5.85
CA ASN A 129 -16.64 -2.29 -6.09
C ASN A 129 -17.27 -1.41 -5.00
N ALA A 130 -16.86 -1.57 -3.74
CA ALA A 130 -17.28 -0.68 -2.66
C ALA A 130 -16.71 0.73 -2.85
N GLY A 131 -15.41 0.84 -3.12
CA GLY A 131 -14.74 2.12 -3.35
C GLY A 131 -15.32 2.92 -4.52
N MET A 132 -15.65 2.25 -5.62
CA MET A 132 -16.28 2.90 -6.79
C MET A 132 -17.66 3.49 -6.45
N ARG A 133 -18.47 2.81 -5.62
CA ARG A 133 -19.78 3.32 -5.19
C ARG A 133 -19.68 4.61 -4.37
N TYR A 134 -18.63 4.75 -3.57
CA TYR A 134 -18.47 5.87 -2.64
C TYR A 134 -17.34 6.82 -3.04
N SER A 135 -16.73 6.63 -4.21
CA SER A 135 -15.60 7.45 -4.70
C SER A 135 -14.34 7.40 -3.83
N VAL A 136 -14.11 6.29 -3.12
CA VAL A 136 -12.88 6.03 -2.36
C VAL A 136 -11.92 5.19 -3.19
N PRO A 137 -10.71 5.67 -3.51
CA PRO A 137 -9.72 4.92 -4.29
C PRO A 137 -9.32 3.59 -3.63
N THR A 138 -8.90 2.63 -4.44
CA THR A 138 -8.29 1.39 -3.98
C THR A 138 -6.81 1.33 -4.36
N LEU A 139 -5.98 1.04 -3.37
CA LEU A 139 -4.57 0.71 -3.51
C LEU A 139 -4.42 -0.82 -3.47
N GLY A 140 -4.07 -1.42 -4.61
CA GLY A 140 -3.71 -2.84 -4.63
C GLY A 140 -2.26 -3.04 -4.22
N VAL A 141 -2.03 -3.80 -3.16
CA VAL A 141 -0.70 -4.09 -2.63
C VAL A 141 -0.25 -5.45 -3.15
N CYS A 142 0.72 -5.47 -4.06
CA CYS A 142 1.30 -6.69 -4.58
C CYS A 142 2.19 -7.34 -3.51
N ALA A 143 1.73 -8.45 -2.93
CA ALA A 143 2.51 -9.27 -2.02
C ALA A 143 3.33 -10.29 -2.82
N VAL A 144 4.55 -10.54 -2.35
CA VAL A 144 5.42 -11.59 -2.88
C VAL A 144 5.50 -12.70 -1.85
N GLY A 145 5.07 -13.90 -2.21
CA GLY A 145 5.19 -15.09 -1.37
C GLY A 145 6.64 -15.41 -1.04
N LYS A 146 6.86 -16.23 0.01
CA LYS A 146 8.20 -16.58 0.48
C LYS A 146 9.07 -17.23 -0.61
N ASP A 147 8.44 -18.01 -1.49
CA ASP A 147 9.10 -18.80 -2.53
C ASP A 147 9.03 -18.16 -3.92
N MET A 148 8.57 -16.89 -4.00
CA MET A 148 8.42 -16.19 -5.27
C MET A 148 9.58 -15.25 -5.53
N GLU A 149 10.06 -15.23 -6.78
CA GLU A 149 11.13 -14.35 -7.22
C GLU A 149 10.62 -12.92 -7.48
N ARG A 150 11.39 -11.94 -7.04
CA ARG A 150 11.12 -10.51 -7.27
C ARG A 150 11.69 -10.08 -8.62
N THR A 151 11.13 -10.62 -9.70
CA THR A 151 11.56 -10.32 -11.08
C THR A 151 10.65 -9.29 -11.72
N ASP A 152 11.16 -8.60 -12.74
CA ASP A 152 10.38 -7.68 -13.59
C ASP A 152 9.22 -8.40 -14.25
N ARG A 153 9.42 -9.65 -14.73
CA ARG A 153 8.38 -10.49 -15.30
C ARG A 153 7.21 -10.72 -14.33
N PHE A 154 7.52 -11.04 -13.07
CA PHE A 154 6.49 -11.23 -12.05
C PHE A 154 5.74 -9.94 -11.77
N PHE A 155 6.46 -8.83 -11.56
CA PHE A 155 5.83 -7.55 -11.24
C PHE A 155 5.05 -6.95 -12.41
N LYS A 156 5.51 -7.11 -13.64
CA LYS A 156 4.72 -6.73 -14.84
C LYS A 156 3.36 -7.45 -14.86
N LEU A 157 3.35 -8.75 -14.60
CA LEU A 157 2.11 -9.53 -14.53
C LEU A 157 1.23 -9.09 -13.36
N ALA A 158 1.79 -9.05 -12.15
CA ALA A 158 1.01 -8.78 -10.93
C ALA A 158 0.44 -7.36 -10.91
N THR A 159 1.25 -6.35 -11.24
CA THR A 159 0.77 -4.95 -11.28
C THR A 159 -0.28 -4.75 -12.36
N ARG A 160 -0.13 -5.41 -13.51
CA ARG A 160 -1.11 -5.35 -14.59
C ARG A 160 -2.44 -6.00 -14.20
N ILE A 161 -2.43 -7.19 -13.58
CA ILE A 161 -3.66 -7.83 -13.07
C ILE A 161 -4.38 -6.89 -12.09
N ILE A 162 -3.66 -6.35 -11.10
CA ILE A 162 -4.23 -5.46 -10.08
C ILE A 162 -4.85 -4.20 -10.73
N ALA A 163 -4.15 -3.59 -11.68
CA ALA A 163 -4.65 -2.41 -12.38
C ALA A 163 -5.88 -2.71 -13.26
N GLU A 164 -5.88 -3.83 -14.01
CA GLU A 164 -7.01 -4.25 -14.85
C GLU A 164 -8.25 -4.63 -14.02
N MET A 165 -8.08 -5.04 -12.76
CA MET A 165 -9.19 -5.22 -11.82
C MET A 165 -9.89 -3.90 -11.47
N GLY A 166 -9.23 -2.74 -11.68
CA GLY A 166 -9.80 -1.41 -11.46
C GLY A 166 -9.22 -0.64 -10.29
N CYS A 167 -8.06 -1.03 -9.76
CA CYS A 167 -7.35 -0.22 -8.77
C CYS A 167 -6.91 1.12 -9.35
N GLN A 168 -6.92 2.17 -8.52
CA GLN A 168 -6.46 3.50 -8.91
C GLN A 168 -4.96 3.68 -8.72
N MET A 169 -4.32 2.82 -7.95
CA MET A 169 -2.87 2.76 -7.76
C MET A 169 -2.43 1.38 -7.30
N VAL A 170 -1.15 1.05 -7.51
CA VAL A 170 -0.54 -0.21 -7.11
C VAL A 170 0.68 0.05 -6.24
N LYS A 171 0.84 -0.73 -5.17
CA LYS A 171 2.08 -0.76 -4.36
C LYS A 171 2.81 -2.06 -4.64
N THR A 172 4.10 -1.98 -4.97
CA THR A 172 4.94 -3.14 -5.25
C THR A 172 6.38 -2.89 -4.81
N TYR A 173 7.30 -3.80 -5.11
CA TYR A 173 8.72 -3.67 -4.77
C TYR A 173 9.53 -3.28 -6.01
N ASN A 174 10.72 -2.72 -5.77
CA ASN A 174 11.72 -2.54 -6.81
C ASN A 174 12.29 -3.88 -7.29
N CYS A 175 12.68 -3.93 -8.56
CA CYS A 175 13.38 -5.05 -9.19
C CYS A 175 14.33 -4.54 -10.27
N GLU A 176 15.07 -5.45 -10.88
CA GLU A 176 15.80 -5.16 -12.11
C GLU A 176 14.80 -4.75 -13.22
N ASN A 177 15.20 -3.84 -14.11
CA ASN A 177 14.35 -3.31 -15.20
C ASN A 177 12.99 -2.76 -14.72
N PHE A 178 12.98 -2.04 -13.59
CA PHE A 178 11.75 -1.55 -12.97
C PHE A 178 10.96 -0.59 -13.88
N GLU A 179 11.62 0.12 -14.79
CA GLU A 179 11.00 0.97 -15.82
C GLU A 179 10.04 0.19 -16.73
N GLU A 180 10.32 -1.09 -16.99
CA GLU A 180 9.40 -1.96 -17.73
C GLU A 180 8.14 -2.30 -16.93
N VAL A 181 8.27 -2.44 -15.60
CA VAL A 181 7.13 -2.64 -14.71
C VAL A 181 6.22 -1.41 -14.73
N VAL A 182 6.83 -0.22 -14.66
CA VAL A 182 6.09 1.05 -14.75
C VAL A 182 5.39 1.17 -16.11
N ALA A 183 6.07 0.85 -17.20
CA ALA A 183 5.49 0.91 -18.55
C ALA A 183 4.32 -0.08 -18.74
N ALA A 184 4.35 -1.22 -18.06
CA ALA A 184 3.30 -2.24 -18.12
C ALA A 184 2.06 -1.92 -17.27
N CYS A 185 2.17 -1.03 -16.29
CA CYS A 185 1.10 -0.71 -15.34
C CYS A 185 0.42 0.61 -15.70
N PRO A 186 -0.88 0.62 -16.04
CA PRO A 186 -1.59 1.83 -16.50
C PRO A 186 -1.97 2.80 -15.38
N VAL A 187 -1.65 2.48 -14.12
CA VAL A 187 -1.94 3.32 -12.95
C VAL A 187 -0.66 3.65 -12.17
N PRO A 188 -0.65 4.73 -11.35
CA PRO A 188 0.52 5.07 -10.54
C PRO A 188 1.02 3.91 -9.67
N ILE A 189 2.37 3.76 -9.64
CA ILE A 189 3.03 2.78 -8.78
C ILE A 189 3.69 3.49 -7.60
N VAL A 190 3.47 2.97 -6.39
CA VAL A 190 4.19 3.31 -5.16
C VAL A 190 5.14 2.15 -4.82
N VAL A 191 6.40 2.44 -4.55
CA VAL A 191 7.41 1.40 -4.30
C VAL A 191 7.60 1.20 -2.80
N ALA A 192 7.44 -0.03 -2.33
CA ALA A 192 7.73 -0.41 -0.94
C ALA A 192 9.24 -0.48 -0.70
N GLY A 193 9.70 0.03 0.44
CA GLY A 193 11.12 0.03 0.81
C GLY A 193 11.76 -1.36 0.95
N GLY A 194 10.94 -2.40 1.16
CA GLY A 194 11.41 -3.77 1.26
C GLY A 194 12.14 -4.06 2.58
N LYS A 195 13.33 -4.66 2.49
CA LYS A 195 14.18 -4.94 3.66
C LYS A 195 14.75 -3.63 4.22
N LYS A 196 15.01 -3.61 5.54
CA LYS A 196 15.69 -2.46 6.17
C LYS A 196 17.04 -2.20 5.51
N LEU A 197 17.24 -0.97 5.06
CA LEU A 197 18.47 -0.47 4.42
C LEU A 197 19.15 0.57 5.33
N ALA A 198 20.40 0.88 5.04
CA ALA A 198 21.04 2.09 5.55
C ALA A 198 20.37 3.33 4.94
N GLU A 199 20.37 4.46 5.64
CA GLU A 199 19.67 5.69 5.21
C GLU A 199 20.07 6.12 3.78
N LYS A 200 21.36 6.12 3.48
CA LYS A 200 21.86 6.47 2.15
C LYS A 200 21.29 5.56 1.06
N ASP A 201 21.25 4.26 1.32
CA ASP A 201 20.76 3.27 0.35
C ASP A 201 19.25 3.39 0.15
N ALA A 202 18.51 3.68 1.23
CA ALA A 202 17.09 3.95 1.16
C ALA A 202 16.76 5.20 0.33
N LEU A 203 17.53 6.28 0.51
CA LEU A 203 17.38 7.50 -0.29
C LEU A 203 17.78 7.29 -1.76
N THR A 204 18.84 6.50 -1.99
CA THR A 204 19.25 6.12 -3.35
C THR A 204 18.18 5.30 -4.04
N LEU A 205 17.59 4.32 -3.35
CA LEU A 205 16.48 3.54 -3.86
C LEU A 205 15.27 4.45 -4.22
N ALA A 206 14.91 5.36 -3.33
CA ALA A 206 13.81 6.29 -3.57
C ALA A 206 14.05 7.15 -4.82
N TYR A 207 15.25 7.71 -4.96
CA TYR A 207 15.63 8.49 -6.13
C TYR A 207 15.57 7.65 -7.42
N ASP A 208 16.13 6.44 -7.41
CA ASP A 208 16.20 5.54 -8.55
C ASP A 208 14.80 5.16 -9.06
N VAL A 209 13.91 4.71 -8.17
CA VAL A 209 12.55 4.28 -8.57
C VAL A 209 11.69 5.44 -9.07
N ILE A 210 11.82 6.63 -8.48
CA ILE A 210 11.12 7.84 -8.98
C ILE A 210 11.65 8.22 -10.36
N SER A 211 12.97 8.16 -10.57
CA SER A 211 13.60 8.42 -11.87
C SER A 211 13.15 7.43 -12.95
N LYS A 212 12.82 6.20 -12.58
CA LYS A 212 12.26 5.15 -13.45
C LYS A 212 10.74 5.26 -13.65
N GLY A 213 10.09 6.25 -13.06
CA GLY A 213 8.69 6.57 -13.30
C GLY A 213 7.71 6.14 -12.21
N ALA A 214 8.16 5.62 -11.06
CA ALA A 214 7.31 5.47 -9.89
C ALA A 214 6.72 6.83 -9.46
N ARG A 215 5.58 6.79 -8.81
CA ARG A 215 4.89 7.98 -8.29
C ARG A 215 4.92 8.07 -6.77
N GLY A 216 5.69 7.22 -6.12
CA GLY A 216 5.89 7.29 -4.67
C GLY A 216 6.78 6.19 -4.13
N VAL A 217 7.17 6.36 -2.89
CA VAL A 217 7.92 5.41 -2.09
C VAL A 217 7.27 5.26 -0.71
#